data_d96a43fae334062271c67bcbb2b4eef0
#
_entry.id   d96a43fae334062271c67bcbb2b4eef0
#
_cell.length_a   1.000
_cell.length_b   1.000
_cell.length_c   1.000
_cell.angle_alpha   90.00
_cell.angle_beta   90.00
_cell.angle_gamma   90.00
#
_symmetry.space_group_name_H-M   'P 1'
#
loop_
_entity.id
_entity.type
_entity.pdbx_description
1 polymer ?
#
loop_
_entity_poly.entity_id
_entity_poly.type
_entity_poly.pdbx_seq_one_letter_code
_entity_poly.pdbx_strand_id
1 'polypeptide(L)'
;MNEPSKGKMLVIGARGIVGRSVTQNFSQLPSWDVIGVSRGKPEFGKNLNWINLDLHDEESCEAHLADLSDITHICYSAVFEKPNLTRGWSEVDHASINLEMLQNVVKVLDKTSSKLKHISVMQGTKAYGGHLGPFKMPARETDPRLMGPKFLL
;
A
#
# COMPACT_ATOMS: atom_id res chain seq x y z
N MET A 1 12.27 -16.87 28.84
CA MET A 1 11.08 -16.86 27.99
C MET A 1 11.43 -16.05 26.77
N ASN A 2 11.47 -16.66 25.58
CA ASN A 2 11.71 -15.90 24.35
C ASN A 2 10.52 -14.95 24.13
N GLU A 3 10.78 -13.66 24.09
CA GLU A 3 9.76 -12.72 23.62
C GLU A 3 9.34 -13.15 22.22
N PRO A 4 8.02 -13.15 21.93
CA PRO A 4 7.55 -13.45 20.58
C PRO A 4 8.22 -12.48 19.60
N SER A 5 8.75 -13.01 18.50
CA SER A 5 9.38 -12.20 17.47
C SER A 5 8.42 -11.09 17.05
N LYS A 6 8.83 -9.84 17.16
CA LYS A 6 8.05 -8.69 16.72
C LYS A 6 7.70 -8.81 15.25
N GLY A 7 6.47 -8.48 14.90
CA GLY A 7 6.10 -8.22 13.52
C GLY A 7 6.77 -6.93 13.05
N LYS A 8 7.29 -6.90 11.82
CA LYS A 8 7.80 -5.67 11.20
C LYS A 8 6.95 -5.33 10.00
N MET A 9 6.26 -4.20 10.08
CA MET A 9 5.31 -3.75 9.08
C MET A 9 5.86 -2.58 8.30
N LEU A 10 5.79 -2.70 6.96
CA LEU A 10 6.03 -1.60 6.04
C LEU A 10 4.68 -1.05 5.58
N VAL A 11 4.42 0.22 5.85
CA VAL A 11 3.17 0.89 5.46
C VAL A 11 3.44 1.82 4.29
N ILE A 12 3.03 1.41 3.09
CA ILE A 12 3.18 2.18 1.86
C ILE A 12 1.97 3.12 1.71
N GLY A 13 2.25 4.41 1.49
CA GLY A 13 1.20 5.44 1.50
C GLY A 13 0.80 5.90 2.91
N ALA A 14 1.74 5.86 3.84
CA ALA A 14 1.51 6.08 5.28
C ALA A 14 1.01 7.49 5.65
N ARG A 15 1.04 8.47 4.73
CA ARG A 15 0.40 9.79 4.94
C ARG A 15 -1.08 9.84 4.55
N GLY A 16 -1.55 8.89 3.74
CA GLY A 16 -2.95 8.76 3.36
C GLY A 16 -3.84 8.39 4.54
N ILE A 17 -5.16 8.48 4.37
CA ILE A 17 -6.14 8.21 5.45
C ILE A 17 -5.95 6.82 6.04
N VAL A 18 -5.91 5.79 5.20
CA VAL A 18 -5.74 4.39 5.64
C VAL A 18 -4.33 4.17 6.19
N GLY A 19 -3.29 4.54 5.44
CA GLY A 19 -1.91 4.34 5.86
C GLY A 19 -1.57 5.03 7.18
N ARG A 20 -2.07 6.27 7.39
CA ARG A 20 -1.94 6.97 8.66
C ARG A 20 -2.57 6.21 9.82
N SER A 21 -3.80 5.73 9.64
CA SER A 21 -4.51 4.95 10.66
C SER A 21 -3.74 3.68 11.02
N VAL A 22 -3.29 2.92 10.02
CA VAL A 22 -2.49 1.71 10.22
C VAL A 22 -1.19 2.05 10.97
N THR A 23 -0.45 3.05 10.50
CA THR A 23 0.81 3.45 11.12
C THR A 23 0.63 3.84 12.58
N GLN A 24 -0.37 4.68 12.88
CA GLN A 24 -0.63 5.15 14.24
C GLN A 24 -1.06 4.02 15.20
N ASN A 25 -1.94 3.12 14.75
CA ASN A 25 -2.44 2.04 15.59
C ASN A 25 -1.37 0.98 15.85
N PHE A 26 -0.67 0.51 14.80
CA PHE A 26 0.33 -0.55 14.96
C PHE A 26 1.59 -0.08 15.69
N SER A 27 1.99 1.18 15.55
CA SER A 27 3.15 1.72 16.28
C SER A 27 2.94 1.81 17.80
N GLN A 28 1.70 1.72 18.28
CA GLN A 28 1.39 1.69 19.71
C GLN A 28 1.47 0.26 20.30
N LEU A 29 1.55 -0.75 19.45
CA LEU A 29 1.58 -2.14 19.88
C LEU A 29 3.02 -2.60 20.11
N PRO A 30 3.39 -3.05 21.33
CA PRO A 30 4.77 -3.46 21.64
C PRO A 30 5.30 -4.59 20.76
N SER A 31 4.38 -5.41 20.20
CA SER A 31 4.71 -6.54 19.34
C SER A 31 4.95 -6.16 17.87
N TRP A 32 4.95 -4.88 17.53
CA TRP A 32 5.12 -4.41 16.15
C TRP A 32 6.18 -3.32 16.05
N ASP A 33 7.04 -3.45 15.05
CA ASP A 33 7.86 -2.37 14.53
C ASP A 33 7.24 -1.86 13.24
N VAL A 34 7.10 -0.55 13.07
CA VAL A 34 6.41 0.04 11.92
C VAL A 34 7.33 1.01 11.20
N ILE A 35 7.42 0.85 9.89
CA ILE A 35 8.11 1.78 8.99
C ILE A 35 7.07 2.39 8.07
N GLY A 36 6.96 3.70 8.06
CA GLY A 36 6.10 4.43 7.14
C GLY A 36 6.85 4.83 5.87
N VAL A 37 6.21 4.71 4.72
CA VAL A 37 6.74 5.13 3.41
C VAL A 37 5.80 6.11 2.76
N SER A 38 6.29 7.28 2.36
CA SER A 38 5.57 8.25 1.52
C SER A 38 6.50 9.35 1.00
N ARG A 39 5.98 10.17 0.08
CA ARG A 39 6.64 11.37 -0.45
C ARG A 39 6.62 12.51 0.58
N GLY A 40 7.46 12.44 1.58
CA GLY A 40 7.60 13.44 2.65
C GLY A 40 7.19 12.93 4.02
N LYS A 41 7.83 13.48 5.04
CA LYS A 41 7.64 13.08 6.43
C LYS A 41 6.27 13.56 6.96
N PRO A 42 5.54 12.75 7.73
CA PRO A 42 4.29 13.17 8.34
C PRO A 42 4.53 14.09 9.54
N GLU A 43 3.51 14.87 9.87
CA GLU A 43 3.50 15.70 11.08
C GLU A 43 3.24 14.88 12.35
N PHE A 44 2.71 13.65 12.21
CA PHE A 44 2.44 12.75 13.32
C PHE A 44 3.59 11.74 13.50
N GLY A 45 3.76 11.24 14.71
CA GLY A 45 4.69 10.14 15.00
C GLY A 45 6.15 10.55 14.97
N LYS A 46 6.54 11.46 15.87
CA LYS A 46 7.93 11.96 15.96
C LYS A 46 9.01 10.88 16.08
N ASN A 47 8.65 9.69 16.56
CA ASN A 47 9.57 8.57 16.81
C ASN A 47 9.39 7.41 15.81
N LEU A 48 8.63 7.61 14.73
CA LEU A 48 8.43 6.58 13.71
C LEU A 48 9.60 6.51 12.74
N ASN A 49 9.99 5.30 12.39
CA ASN A 49 10.88 5.06 11.27
C ASN A 49 10.16 5.45 9.98
N TRP A 50 10.83 6.26 9.17
CA TRP A 50 10.22 6.83 7.99
C TRP A 50 11.15 6.81 6.79
N ILE A 51 10.63 6.36 5.65
CA ILE A 51 11.33 6.41 4.37
C ILE A 51 10.61 7.41 3.47
N ASN A 52 11.34 8.44 3.02
CA ASN A 52 10.86 9.37 2.02
C ASN A 52 11.12 8.77 0.64
N LEU A 53 10.06 8.37 -0.06
CA LEU A 53 10.19 7.61 -1.30
C LEU A 53 9.06 7.97 -2.27
N ASP A 54 9.41 8.22 -3.52
CA ASP A 54 8.48 8.24 -4.64
C ASP A 54 8.45 6.85 -5.30
N LEU A 55 7.29 6.23 -5.30
CA LEU A 55 7.11 4.87 -5.82
C LEU A 55 7.18 4.78 -7.35
N HIS A 56 7.15 5.92 -8.06
CA HIS A 56 7.36 5.98 -9.51
C HIS A 56 8.84 5.76 -9.89
N ASP A 57 9.75 6.02 -8.97
CA ASP A 57 11.19 5.89 -9.17
C ASP A 57 11.64 4.48 -8.76
N GLU A 58 11.80 3.59 -9.73
CA GLU A 58 12.20 2.20 -9.51
C GLU A 58 13.60 2.10 -8.86
N GLU A 59 14.56 2.94 -9.31
CA GLU A 59 15.92 2.94 -8.75
C GLU A 59 15.91 3.39 -7.29
N SER A 60 15.11 4.41 -6.98
CA SER A 60 14.93 4.88 -5.62
C SER A 60 14.23 3.84 -4.75
N CYS A 61 13.25 3.11 -5.29
CA CYS A 61 12.62 1.99 -4.58
C CYS A 61 13.65 0.90 -4.24
N GLU A 62 14.49 0.51 -5.18
CA GLU A 62 15.54 -0.48 -4.94
C GLU A 62 16.54 0.01 -3.89
N ALA A 63 17.04 1.24 -4.04
CA ALA A 63 18.01 1.82 -3.11
C ALA A 63 17.51 1.92 -1.65
N HIS A 64 16.22 2.20 -1.44
CA HIS A 64 15.67 2.40 -0.10
C HIS A 64 15.05 1.15 0.54
N LEU A 65 14.63 0.18 -0.28
CA LEU A 65 13.92 -1.00 0.21
C LEU A 65 14.77 -2.27 0.21
N ALA A 66 15.89 -2.32 -0.52
CA ALA A 66 16.70 -3.54 -0.65
C ALA A 66 17.28 -4.04 0.69
N ASP A 67 17.58 -3.13 1.60
CA ASP A 67 18.13 -3.48 2.92
C ASP A 67 17.08 -3.93 3.94
N LEU A 68 15.79 -3.86 3.58
CA LEU A 68 14.68 -4.22 4.47
C LEU A 68 14.42 -5.74 4.47
N SER A 69 15.42 -6.53 4.84
CA SER A 69 15.39 -8.01 4.77
C SER A 69 14.49 -8.68 5.82
N ASP A 70 14.05 -7.96 6.84
CA ASP A 70 13.30 -8.48 7.99
C ASP A 70 11.82 -8.05 8.02
N ILE A 71 11.30 -7.44 6.95
CA ILE A 71 9.89 -7.11 6.81
C ILE A 71 9.06 -8.39 6.84
N THR A 72 8.03 -8.40 7.68
CA THR A 72 7.10 -9.52 7.81
C THR A 72 5.74 -9.24 7.19
N HIS A 73 5.33 -7.99 7.13
CA HIS A 73 4.02 -7.55 6.63
C HIS A 73 4.14 -6.26 5.83
N ILE A 74 3.38 -6.18 4.76
CA ILE A 74 3.24 -4.96 3.96
C ILE A 74 1.78 -4.54 3.98
N CYS A 75 1.52 -3.27 4.32
CA CYS A 75 0.23 -2.63 4.10
C CYS A 75 0.39 -1.62 2.96
N TYR A 76 -0.11 -1.95 1.78
CA TYR A 76 -0.06 -1.08 0.61
C TYR A 76 -1.36 -0.30 0.50
N SER A 77 -1.30 0.99 0.77
CA SER A 77 -2.41 1.95 0.71
C SER A 77 -2.11 3.18 -0.15
N ALA A 78 -1.00 3.16 -0.89
CA ALA A 78 -0.67 4.22 -1.83
C ALA A 78 -1.56 4.14 -3.07
N VAL A 79 -1.95 5.30 -3.55
CA VAL A 79 -2.62 5.49 -4.83
C VAL A 79 -2.10 6.77 -5.48
N PHE A 80 -1.82 6.70 -6.77
CA PHE A 80 -1.60 7.89 -7.58
C PHE A 80 -2.93 8.38 -8.11
N GLU A 81 -3.24 9.63 -7.86
CA GLU A 81 -4.43 10.31 -8.37
C GLU A 81 -3.99 11.49 -9.22
N LYS A 82 -4.51 11.55 -10.43
CA LYS A 82 -4.28 12.68 -11.34
C LYS A 82 -5.09 13.90 -10.90
N PRO A 83 -4.63 15.12 -11.22
CA PRO A 83 -5.45 16.32 -11.08
C PRO A 83 -6.79 16.15 -11.81
N ASN A 84 -7.90 16.63 -11.24
CA ASN A 84 -9.27 16.41 -11.72
C ASN A 84 -9.75 14.96 -11.57
N LEU A 85 -9.86 14.52 -10.34
CA LEU A 85 -10.24 13.16 -9.90
C LEU A 85 -11.20 12.40 -10.83
N THR A 86 -12.30 13.02 -11.24
CA THR A 86 -13.34 12.35 -12.04
C THR A 86 -12.90 12.04 -13.48
N ARG A 87 -12.11 12.90 -14.11
CA ARG A 87 -11.53 12.66 -15.44
C ARG A 87 -10.27 11.81 -15.37
N GLY A 88 -9.42 12.07 -14.39
CA GLY A 88 -8.15 11.35 -14.20
C GLY A 88 -8.35 9.84 -13.99
N TRP A 89 -9.46 9.44 -13.38
CA TRP A 89 -9.78 8.03 -13.17
C TRP A 89 -10.17 7.28 -14.44
N SER A 90 -10.65 7.98 -15.46
CA SER A 90 -11.02 7.39 -16.76
C SER A 90 -9.87 7.38 -17.77
N GLU A 91 -8.72 7.93 -17.42
CA GLU A 91 -7.54 7.91 -18.30
C GLU A 91 -6.90 6.52 -18.32
N VAL A 92 -6.52 6.09 -19.52
CA VAL A 92 -6.08 4.72 -19.82
C VAL A 92 -4.83 4.32 -19.03
N ASP A 93 -3.99 5.27 -18.67
CA ASP A 93 -2.71 5.04 -17.98
C ASP A 93 -2.80 5.06 -16.45
N HIS A 94 -3.95 5.45 -15.87
CA HIS A 94 -4.11 5.52 -14.41
C HIS A 94 -3.89 4.16 -13.72
N ALA A 95 -4.43 3.10 -14.30
CA ALA A 95 -4.27 1.76 -13.76
C ALA A 95 -2.83 1.24 -13.91
N SER A 96 -2.18 1.50 -15.06
CA SER A 96 -0.80 1.07 -15.31
C SER A 96 0.19 1.76 -14.38
N ILE A 97 0.01 3.05 -14.13
CA ILE A 97 0.84 3.82 -13.20
C ILE A 97 0.74 3.23 -11.77
N ASN A 98 -0.48 2.99 -11.29
CA ASN A 98 -0.67 2.42 -9.96
C ASN A 98 -0.14 0.98 -9.85
N LEU A 99 -0.25 0.19 -10.91
CA LEU A 99 0.33 -1.15 -10.98
C LEU A 99 1.86 -1.10 -10.93
N GLU A 100 2.48 -0.20 -11.69
CA GLU A 100 3.93 0.00 -11.69
C GLU A 100 4.46 0.39 -10.31
N MET A 101 3.81 1.33 -9.64
CA MET A 101 4.15 1.70 -8.26
C MET A 101 4.10 0.50 -7.29
N LEU A 102 3.09 -0.35 -7.40
CA LEU A 102 3.00 -1.57 -6.60
C LEU A 102 4.12 -2.55 -6.95
N GLN A 103 4.39 -2.73 -8.25
CA GLN A 103 5.45 -3.63 -8.73
C GLN A 103 6.84 -3.19 -8.27
N ASN A 104 7.13 -1.89 -8.27
CA ASN A 104 8.40 -1.35 -7.82
C ASN A 104 8.69 -1.68 -6.34
N VAL A 105 7.65 -1.73 -5.51
CA VAL A 105 7.79 -2.15 -4.10
C VAL A 105 7.91 -3.67 -3.97
N VAL A 106 6.99 -4.41 -4.60
CA VAL A 106 6.89 -5.85 -4.40
C VAL A 106 8.09 -6.59 -4.99
N LYS A 107 8.58 -6.21 -6.16
CA LYS A 107 9.76 -6.82 -6.79
C LYS A 107 11.02 -6.78 -5.90
N VAL A 108 11.23 -5.67 -5.19
CA VAL A 108 12.39 -5.53 -4.29
C VAL A 108 12.19 -6.40 -3.06
N LEU A 109 11.06 -6.26 -2.38
CA LEU A 109 10.83 -6.93 -1.10
C LEU A 109 10.64 -8.46 -1.25
N ASP A 110 10.14 -8.93 -2.37
CA ASP A 110 10.06 -10.37 -2.67
C ASP A 110 11.45 -11.02 -2.77
N LYS A 111 12.43 -10.27 -3.29
CA LYS A 111 13.83 -10.73 -3.38
C LYS A 111 14.58 -10.65 -2.05
N THR A 112 14.32 -9.62 -1.25
CA THR A 112 15.16 -9.26 -0.10
C THR A 112 14.55 -9.65 1.24
N SER A 113 13.22 -9.65 1.39
CA SER A 113 12.53 -9.91 2.65
C SER A 113 12.15 -11.38 2.81
N SER A 114 13.11 -12.21 3.18
CA SER A 114 12.87 -13.66 3.39
C SER A 114 11.86 -14.00 4.50
N LYS A 115 11.51 -13.03 5.34
CA LYS A 115 10.53 -13.16 6.43
C LYS A 115 9.13 -12.66 6.07
N LEU A 116 8.90 -12.25 4.83
CA LEU A 116 7.62 -11.73 4.39
C LEU A 116 6.53 -12.82 4.48
N LYS A 117 5.46 -12.52 5.22
CA LYS A 117 4.34 -13.43 5.50
C LYS A 117 3.04 -12.97 4.87
N HIS A 118 2.85 -11.67 4.71
CA HIS A 118 1.56 -11.13 4.30
C HIS A 118 1.71 -9.78 3.60
N ILE A 119 0.91 -9.59 2.56
CA ILE A 119 0.74 -8.31 1.86
C ILE A 119 -0.75 -7.98 1.81
N SER A 120 -1.14 -6.85 2.39
CA SER A 120 -2.47 -6.26 2.23
C SER A 120 -2.41 -5.17 1.19
N VAL A 121 -3.25 -5.25 0.16
CA VAL A 121 -3.43 -4.18 -0.85
C VAL A 121 -4.82 -3.59 -0.67
N MET A 122 -4.88 -2.29 -0.37
CA MET A 122 -6.15 -1.61 -0.17
C MET A 122 -6.88 -1.41 -1.49
N GLN A 123 -8.13 -1.85 -1.53
CA GLN A 123 -9.02 -1.68 -2.68
C GLN A 123 -10.39 -1.16 -2.22
N GLY A 124 -11.10 -0.51 -3.13
CA GLY A 124 -12.42 0.05 -2.86
C GLY A 124 -13.55 -0.71 -3.57
N THR A 125 -14.78 -0.21 -3.39
CA THR A 125 -16.01 -0.76 -3.98
C THR A 125 -16.03 -0.76 -5.52
N LYS A 126 -15.12 -0.04 -6.15
CA LYS A 126 -14.92 -0.07 -7.61
C LYS A 126 -14.59 -1.47 -8.13
N ALA A 127 -13.92 -2.29 -7.31
CA ALA A 127 -13.63 -3.68 -7.65
C ALA A 127 -14.90 -4.51 -7.93
N TYR A 128 -16.03 -4.08 -7.37
CA TYR A 128 -17.37 -4.69 -7.57
C TYR A 128 -18.27 -3.87 -8.47
N GLY A 129 -17.76 -2.85 -9.14
CA GLY A 129 -18.55 -2.00 -10.04
C GLY A 129 -19.38 -0.92 -9.34
N GLY A 130 -19.10 -0.60 -8.08
CA GLY A 130 -19.86 0.38 -7.30
C GLY A 130 -19.92 1.80 -7.90
N HIS A 131 -19.03 2.12 -8.84
CA HIS A 131 -19.03 3.39 -9.58
C HIS A 131 -19.88 3.37 -10.85
N LEU A 132 -20.37 2.20 -11.27
CA LEU A 132 -21.16 2.02 -12.48
C LEU A 132 -22.67 1.91 -12.19
N GLY A 133 -23.05 1.70 -10.94
CA GLY A 133 -24.45 1.56 -10.53
C GLY A 133 -24.62 0.69 -9.30
N PRO A 134 -25.87 0.33 -8.98
CA PRO A 134 -26.17 -0.54 -7.86
C PRO A 134 -25.46 -1.89 -7.99
N PHE A 135 -24.88 -2.37 -6.90
CA PHE A 135 -24.28 -3.69 -6.81
C PHE A 135 -24.77 -4.41 -5.55
N LYS A 136 -24.55 -5.72 -5.48
CA LYS A 136 -25.01 -6.55 -4.36
C LYS A 136 -24.43 -6.08 -3.04
N MET A 137 -25.28 -5.88 -2.05
CA MET A 137 -24.91 -5.49 -0.69
C MET A 137 -25.36 -6.56 0.33
N PRO A 138 -24.53 -6.91 1.30
CA PRO A 138 -23.12 -6.54 1.44
C PRO A 138 -22.26 -7.23 0.38
N ALA A 139 -21.22 -6.55 -0.10
CA ALA A 139 -20.21 -7.14 -0.96
C ALA A 139 -19.43 -8.22 -0.19
N ARG A 140 -19.14 -9.34 -0.83
CA ARG A 140 -18.40 -10.47 -0.26
C ARG A 140 -17.18 -10.78 -1.13
N GLU A 141 -16.15 -11.37 -0.55
CA GLU A 141 -14.95 -11.77 -1.28
C GLU A 141 -15.23 -12.79 -2.40
N THR A 142 -16.31 -13.57 -2.26
CA THR A 142 -16.80 -14.53 -3.25
C THR A 142 -17.60 -13.89 -4.38
N ASP A 143 -17.99 -12.62 -4.27
CA ASP A 143 -18.72 -11.95 -5.32
C ASP A 143 -17.81 -11.67 -6.53
N PRO A 144 -18.32 -11.77 -7.78
CA PRO A 144 -17.53 -11.55 -8.96
C PRO A 144 -16.98 -10.11 -8.98
N ARG A 145 -15.69 -9.98 -9.25
CA ARG A 145 -15.06 -8.69 -9.49
C ARG A 145 -15.30 -8.25 -10.93
N LEU A 146 -15.45 -6.97 -11.10
CA LEU A 146 -15.54 -6.39 -12.42
C LEU A 146 -14.19 -6.48 -13.13
N MET A 147 -14.14 -7.23 -14.23
CA MET A 147 -12.93 -7.45 -15.02
C MET A 147 -13.09 -6.82 -16.41
N GLY A 148 -12.11 -6.00 -16.80
CA GLY A 148 -12.06 -5.45 -18.15
C GLY A 148 -11.45 -4.04 -18.21
N PRO A 149 -11.05 -3.58 -19.41
CA PRO A 149 -10.32 -2.33 -19.59
C PRO A 149 -11.08 -1.06 -19.15
N LYS A 150 -12.40 -1.13 -19.05
CA LYS A 150 -13.22 -0.03 -18.52
C LYS A 150 -13.32 -0.01 -16.99
N PHE A 151 -12.70 -0.96 -16.31
CA PHE A 151 -12.91 -1.23 -14.88
C PHE A 151 -11.63 -1.27 -14.06
N LEU A 152 -10.50 -1.03 -14.69
CA LEU A 152 -9.20 -0.85 -14.04
C LEU A 152 -9.01 0.59 -13.52
N LEU A 153 -10.12 1.26 -13.25
CA LEU A 153 -10.16 2.63 -12.75
C LEU A 153 -10.30 2.65 -11.24
#